data_8aecd2eff5800725a47394321f64d00a
#
_entry.id   8aecd2eff5800725a47394321f64d00a
#
_cell.length_a   1.000
_cell.length_b   1.000
_cell.length_c   1.000
_cell.angle_alpha   90.00
_cell.angle_beta   90.00
_cell.angle_gamma   90.00
#
_symmetry.space_group_name_H-M   'P 1'
#
loop_
_entity.id
_entity.type
_entity.pdbx_description
1 polymer ?
#
loop_
_entity_poly.entity_id
_entity_poly.type
_entity_poly.pdbx_seq_one_letter_code
_entity_poly.pdbx_strand_id
1 'polypeptide(L)'
;PAYMKLHTNTLTLGIDIGSTTVKVALLNQASHIVFSDYERHYANIQETLAGLLKKAREITGPIQVIPVITGSGGLTLSSHLEVPFVQEVVAVASALQDFAPQTDVAIELGGEDAKIIYFTGGIDQRMNGICAGGTGSFIDQMAALLQTDASGLNDYAEHYKAIYPIAARCGVFAKSDIQPLINEGATREDLAASIFQAVVNQTISGLACGKPIRGNVAFLGGPLHFLPQLRESFIRTLRLTPEQVIAPDHSHLFAAVGAAMNPQDNQEPLPLETLIQRLSSGIKMDFEVKRMDPLFKDQEDYDRFCARHASNHVKSGDLSSYEGCCYLGIDAGSTTTKAALVGEDGTLLYRFYDNNNGSPLATAIRAIREIKEQLPETARIAYSCSTGYGEALLKAALMLDEGEVETISHYYAAAFFEPDVDCILDIGGQDMKCIKIKDGTVDSVQLNE
;
A
#
# COMPACT_ATOMS: atom_id res chain seq x y z
N PRO A 1 57.08 -0.23 -18.67
CA PRO A 1 55.85 0.42 -18.37
C PRO A 1 54.73 -0.38 -19.03
N ALA A 2 54.10 -1.24 -18.27
CA ALA A 2 52.94 -1.99 -18.74
C ALA A 2 51.73 -1.07 -18.57
N TYR A 3 51.37 -0.34 -19.62
CA TYR A 3 50.07 0.32 -19.68
C TYR A 3 48.98 -0.80 -19.80
N MET A 4 48.27 -0.96 -18.70
CA MET A 4 47.06 -1.73 -18.65
C MET A 4 46.14 -1.33 -19.81
N LYS A 5 45.86 -2.21 -20.75
CA LYS A 5 44.73 -2.07 -21.66
C LYS A 5 43.48 -2.14 -20.79
N LEU A 6 42.94 -0.97 -20.42
CA LEU A 6 41.59 -0.87 -19.91
C LEU A 6 40.67 -1.47 -20.96
N HIS A 7 40.07 -2.60 -20.63
CA HIS A 7 39.04 -3.21 -21.47
C HIS A 7 37.94 -2.21 -21.73
N THR A 8 37.71 -1.89 -22.98
CA THR A 8 36.69 -0.89 -23.43
C THR A 8 35.24 -1.26 -23.10
N ASN A 9 35.02 -2.33 -22.32
CA ASN A 9 33.71 -2.87 -21.98
C ASN A 9 33.50 -3.05 -20.46
N THR A 10 34.22 -2.29 -19.62
CA THR A 10 34.00 -2.31 -18.16
C THR A 10 33.08 -1.19 -17.73
N LEU A 11 31.98 -1.53 -17.07
CA LEU A 11 31.00 -0.59 -16.53
C LEU A 11 30.97 -0.69 -15.00
N THR A 12 30.57 0.40 -14.32
CA THR A 12 30.27 0.32 -12.89
C THR A 12 28.78 -0.05 -12.70
N LEU A 13 28.53 -0.92 -11.74
CA LEU A 13 27.20 -1.42 -11.43
C LEU A 13 26.82 -1.02 -10.01
N GLY A 14 25.79 -0.21 -9.87
CA GLY A 14 25.17 0.10 -8.59
C GLY A 14 23.90 -0.75 -8.39
N ILE A 15 23.78 -1.31 -7.20
CA ILE A 15 22.62 -2.12 -6.79
C ILE A 15 22.08 -1.52 -5.49
N ASP A 16 20.83 -1.11 -5.51
CA ASP A 16 20.13 -0.63 -4.32
C ASP A 16 19.04 -1.63 -3.93
N ILE A 17 19.21 -2.22 -2.75
CA ILE A 17 18.26 -3.15 -2.16
C ILE A 17 17.45 -2.39 -1.10
N GLY A 18 16.32 -1.85 -1.50
CA GLY A 18 15.38 -1.21 -0.59
C GLY A 18 14.46 -2.22 0.11
N SER A 19 13.65 -1.74 1.03
CA SER A 19 12.68 -2.55 1.78
C SER A 19 11.61 -3.21 0.89
N THR A 20 11.23 -2.55 -0.21
CA THR A 20 10.18 -3.02 -1.13
C THR A 20 10.64 -3.23 -2.56
N THR A 21 11.80 -2.68 -2.93
CA THR A 21 12.24 -2.60 -4.33
C THR A 21 13.71 -2.92 -4.48
N VAL A 22 14.07 -3.44 -5.65
CA VAL A 22 15.45 -3.57 -6.13
C VAL A 22 15.64 -2.63 -7.30
N LYS A 23 16.75 -1.90 -7.30
CA LYS A 23 17.13 -0.96 -8.35
C LYS A 23 18.55 -1.26 -8.80
N VAL A 24 18.78 -1.14 -10.08
CA VAL A 24 20.12 -1.32 -10.66
C VAL A 24 20.44 -0.16 -11.61
N ALA A 25 21.70 0.23 -11.64
CA ALA A 25 22.22 1.22 -12.58
C ALA A 25 23.60 0.79 -13.08
N LEU A 26 23.76 0.78 -14.39
CA LEU A 26 25.05 0.60 -15.06
C LEU A 26 25.53 1.95 -15.59
N LEU A 27 26.73 2.36 -15.21
CA LEU A 27 27.36 3.59 -15.66
C LEU A 27 28.60 3.29 -16.48
N ASN A 28 28.83 4.10 -17.52
CA ASN A 28 30.09 4.12 -18.24
C ASN A 28 31.13 4.97 -17.50
N GLN A 29 32.35 5.07 -18.03
CA GLN A 29 33.44 5.83 -17.44
C GLN A 29 33.19 7.35 -17.34
N ALA A 30 32.23 7.87 -18.12
CA ALA A 30 31.80 9.27 -18.06
C ALA A 30 30.58 9.47 -17.16
N SER A 31 30.25 8.51 -16.30
CA SER A 31 29.08 8.51 -15.40
C SER A 31 27.73 8.61 -16.12
N HIS A 32 27.67 8.27 -17.41
CA HIS A 32 26.41 8.18 -18.12
C HIS A 32 25.72 6.84 -17.82
N ILE A 33 24.42 6.88 -17.57
CA ILE A 33 23.60 5.69 -17.35
C ILE A 33 23.44 4.94 -18.69
N VAL A 34 23.98 3.74 -18.76
CA VAL A 34 23.88 2.85 -19.94
C VAL A 34 22.65 1.97 -19.83
N PHE A 35 22.34 1.54 -18.62
CA PHE A 35 21.16 0.75 -18.29
C PHE A 35 20.73 1.09 -16.87
N SER A 36 19.46 1.15 -16.65
CA SER A 36 18.86 1.22 -15.33
C SER A 36 17.49 0.57 -15.33
N ASP A 37 17.13 -0.06 -14.23
CA ASP A 37 15.81 -0.65 -14.04
C ASP A 37 15.46 -0.71 -12.55
N TYR A 38 14.17 -0.87 -12.29
CA TYR A 38 13.56 -0.81 -10.98
C TYR A 38 12.41 -1.81 -10.92
N GLU A 39 12.35 -2.63 -9.87
CA GLU A 39 11.31 -3.64 -9.73
C GLU A 39 10.96 -3.88 -8.25
N ARG A 40 9.68 -4.11 -7.94
CA ARG A 40 9.26 -4.56 -6.62
C ARG A 40 9.64 -6.01 -6.40
N HIS A 41 10.22 -6.34 -5.24
CA HIS A 41 10.74 -7.69 -4.98
C HIS A 41 9.76 -8.62 -4.26
N TYR A 42 8.69 -8.10 -3.65
CA TYR A 42 7.71 -8.92 -2.91
C TYR A 42 8.37 -10.01 -2.03
N ALA A 43 9.42 -9.63 -1.28
CA ALA A 43 10.29 -10.50 -0.49
C ALA A 43 11.18 -11.48 -1.29
N ASN A 44 11.13 -11.51 -2.62
CA ASN A 44 11.98 -12.35 -3.49
C ASN A 44 13.18 -11.55 -4.05
N ILE A 45 14.01 -11.02 -3.15
CA ILE A 45 15.12 -10.09 -3.51
C ILE A 45 16.08 -10.70 -4.51
N GLN A 46 16.53 -11.95 -4.27
CA GLN A 46 17.53 -12.59 -5.12
C GLN A 46 17.03 -12.84 -6.54
N GLU A 47 15.81 -13.32 -6.65
CA GLU A 47 15.16 -13.61 -7.93
C GLU A 47 14.91 -12.35 -8.74
N THR A 48 14.45 -11.29 -8.07
CA THR A 48 14.23 -9.96 -8.66
C THR A 48 15.54 -9.36 -9.16
N LEU A 49 16.60 -9.38 -8.34
CA LEU A 49 17.91 -8.87 -8.75
C LEU A 49 18.49 -9.69 -9.92
N ALA A 50 18.40 -11.02 -9.87
CA ALA A 50 18.83 -11.87 -10.98
C ALA A 50 18.09 -11.55 -12.28
N GLY A 51 16.78 -11.29 -12.20
CA GLY A 51 15.95 -10.87 -13.34
C GLY A 51 16.44 -9.54 -13.94
N LEU A 52 16.69 -8.54 -13.11
CA LEU A 52 17.18 -7.23 -13.54
C LEU A 52 18.57 -7.32 -14.19
N LEU A 53 19.48 -8.12 -13.63
CA LEU A 53 20.81 -8.33 -14.20
C LEU A 53 20.77 -9.11 -15.53
N LYS A 54 19.83 -10.05 -15.70
CA LYS A 54 19.59 -10.73 -16.97
C LYS A 54 19.09 -9.76 -18.04
N LYS A 55 18.15 -8.88 -17.71
CA LYS A 55 17.71 -7.82 -18.63
C LYS A 55 18.87 -6.91 -19.03
N ALA A 56 19.73 -6.51 -18.08
CA ALA A 56 20.92 -5.73 -18.37
C ALA A 56 21.83 -6.44 -19.37
N ARG A 57 22.11 -7.74 -19.16
CA ARG A 57 22.93 -8.56 -20.05
C ARG A 57 22.34 -8.69 -21.45
N GLU A 58 21.02 -8.81 -21.56
CA GLU A 58 20.34 -8.88 -22.87
C GLU A 58 20.57 -7.60 -23.69
N ILE A 59 20.62 -6.45 -23.02
CA ILE A 59 20.81 -5.15 -23.69
C ILE A 59 22.28 -4.87 -23.97
N THR A 60 23.16 -5.15 -23.03
CA THR A 60 24.59 -4.80 -23.12
C THR A 60 25.46 -5.88 -23.76
N GLY A 61 24.97 -7.12 -23.82
CA GLY A 61 25.80 -8.28 -24.11
C GLY A 61 26.74 -8.64 -22.96
N PRO A 62 27.73 -9.51 -23.19
CA PRO A 62 28.74 -9.86 -22.19
C PRO A 62 29.60 -8.65 -21.82
N ILE A 63 29.61 -8.27 -20.53
CA ILE A 63 30.38 -7.15 -20.01
C ILE A 63 31.09 -7.50 -18.71
N GLN A 64 32.14 -6.74 -18.41
CA GLN A 64 32.79 -6.72 -17.10
C GLN A 64 32.16 -5.60 -16.26
N VAL A 65 31.88 -5.85 -14.99
CA VAL A 65 31.30 -4.88 -14.07
C VAL A 65 32.12 -4.72 -12.82
N ILE A 66 32.12 -3.52 -12.27
CA ILE A 66 32.60 -3.21 -10.92
C ILE A 66 31.35 -2.95 -10.08
N PRO A 67 30.85 -3.96 -9.33
CA PRO A 67 29.60 -3.84 -8.61
C PRO A 67 29.78 -3.22 -7.22
N VAL A 68 28.80 -2.42 -6.81
CA VAL A 68 28.67 -1.90 -5.45
C VAL A 68 27.21 -2.00 -5.01
N ILE A 69 26.97 -2.45 -3.80
CA ILE A 69 25.64 -2.59 -3.21
C ILE A 69 25.38 -1.50 -2.18
N THR A 70 24.17 -1.03 -2.14
CA THR A 70 23.64 -0.12 -1.11
C THR A 70 22.21 -0.50 -0.73
N GLY A 71 21.60 0.26 0.16
CA GLY A 71 20.22 0.07 0.60
C GLY A 71 20.09 -0.73 1.89
N SER A 72 18.95 -0.58 2.55
CA SER A 72 18.67 -1.19 3.87
C SER A 72 18.72 -2.73 3.87
N GLY A 73 18.34 -3.36 2.75
CA GLY A 73 18.41 -4.81 2.55
C GLY A 73 19.73 -5.32 1.95
N GLY A 74 20.66 -4.41 1.64
CA GLY A 74 21.84 -4.75 0.82
C GLY A 74 23.00 -5.38 1.59
N LEU A 75 23.13 -5.14 2.89
CA LEU A 75 24.31 -5.54 3.66
C LEU A 75 24.52 -7.07 3.68
N THR A 76 23.48 -7.83 3.93
CA THR A 76 23.54 -9.30 3.94
C THR A 76 23.86 -9.84 2.55
N LEU A 77 23.22 -9.29 1.52
CA LEU A 77 23.42 -9.70 0.14
C LEU A 77 24.84 -9.37 -0.35
N SER A 78 25.39 -8.23 0.07
CA SER A 78 26.77 -7.82 -0.24
C SER A 78 27.79 -8.86 0.25
N SER A 79 27.63 -9.36 1.45
CA SER A 79 28.49 -10.42 2.00
C SER A 79 28.39 -11.72 1.21
N HIS A 80 27.19 -12.12 0.81
CA HIS A 80 26.96 -13.36 0.06
C HIS A 80 27.45 -13.29 -1.39
N LEU A 81 27.31 -12.13 -2.01
CA LEU A 81 27.80 -11.92 -3.39
C LEU A 81 29.28 -11.53 -3.45
N GLU A 82 29.93 -11.32 -2.31
CA GLU A 82 31.30 -10.81 -2.23
C GLU A 82 31.45 -9.48 -2.99
N VAL A 83 30.47 -8.59 -2.81
CA VAL A 83 30.37 -7.27 -3.45
C VAL A 83 30.48 -6.19 -2.37
N PRO A 84 31.28 -5.13 -2.57
CA PRO A 84 31.37 -4.03 -1.60
C PRO A 84 30.03 -3.37 -1.32
N PHE A 85 29.87 -2.91 -0.09
CA PHE A 85 28.72 -2.14 0.37
C PHE A 85 29.09 -0.69 0.64
N VAL A 86 28.23 0.23 0.22
CA VAL A 86 28.33 1.66 0.54
C VAL A 86 27.07 2.11 1.28
N GLN A 87 27.24 2.99 2.25
CA GLN A 87 26.12 3.60 2.95
C GLN A 87 25.25 4.41 1.98
N GLU A 88 23.95 4.27 2.09
CA GLU A 88 22.98 4.90 1.18
C GLU A 88 23.11 6.44 1.14
N VAL A 89 23.36 7.08 2.30
CA VAL A 89 23.59 8.52 2.37
C VAL A 89 24.82 8.95 1.55
N VAL A 90 25.87 8.15 1.56
CA VAL A 90 27.08 8.41 0.76
C VAL A 90 26.79 8.26 -0.73
N ALA A 91 26.08 7.19 -1.10
CA ALA A 91 25.67 6.96 -2.47
C ALA A 91 24.81 8.10 -3.02
N VAL A 92 23.75 8.49 -2.30
CA VAL A 92 22.85 9.58 -2.70
C VAL A 92 23.60 10.92 -2.78
N ALA A 93 24.47 11.21 -1.80
CA ALA A 93 25.28 12.44 -1.82
C ALA A 93 26.20 12.49 -3.05
N SER A 94 26.84 11.38 -3.41
CA SER A 94 27.70 11.32 -4.60
C SER A 94 26.91 11.56 -5.89
N ALA A 95 25.73 10.95 -6.03
CA ALA A 95 24.86 11.17 -7.18
C ALA A 95 24.40 12.64 -7.27
N LEU A 96 24.00 13.25 -6.16
CA LEU A 96 23.59 14.65 -6.14
C LEU A 96 24.74 15.60 -6.47
N GLN A 97 25.95 15.32 -5.98
CA GLN A 97 27.12 16.14 -6.27
C GLN A 97 27.42 16.21 -7.77
N ASP A 98 27.18 15.14 -8.50
CA ASP A 98 27.41 15.07 -9.96
C ASP A 98 26.23 15.61 -10.77
N PHE A 99 25.00 15.19 -10.41
CA PHE A 99 23.81 15.47 -11.24
C PHE A 99 23.03 16.72 -10.82
N ALA A 100 23.14 17.13 -9.56
CA ALA A 100 22.41 18.29 -9.01
C ALA A 100 23.25 18.99 -7.90
N PRO A 101 24.46 19.52 -8.21
CA PRO A 101 25.36 20.05 -7.21
C PRO A 101 24.84 21.29 -6.47
N GLN A 102 23.80 21.95 -7.00
CA GLN A 102 23.13 23.08 -6.37
C GLN A 102 22.16 22.69 -5.24
N THR A 103 22.01 21.41 -4.93
CA THR A 103 21.09 20.94 -3.90
C THR A 103 21.51 21.36 -2.50
N ASP A 104 20.63 22.05 -1.78
CA ASP A 104 20.82 22.40 -0.37
C ASP A 104 20.21 21.36 0.56
N VAL A 105 19.04 20.81 0.19
CA VAL A 105 18.33 19.80 0.95
C VAL A 105 17.78 18.76 0.00
N ALA A 106 17.89 17.47 0.35
CA ALA A 106 17.21 16.39 -0.36
C ALA A 106 16.12 15.77 0.53
N ILE A 107 14.95 15.58 -0.05
CA ILE A 107 13.86 14.80 0.54
C ILE A 107 13.76 13.51 -0.26
N GLU A 108 13.97 12.39 0.41
CA GLU A 108 13.89 11.07 -0.20
C GLU A 108 12.79 10.23 0.47
N LEU A 109 11.85 9.76 -0.32
CA LEU A 109 10.83 8.82 0.12
C LEU A 109 11.03 7.48 -0.57
N GLY A 110 11.25 6.45 0.24
CA GLY A 110 11.35 5.06 -0.19
C GLY A 110 10.09 4.26 0.11
N GLY A 111 10.21 2.94 0.05
CA GLY A 111 9.11 2.02 0.37
C GLY A 111 8.70 2.09 1.84
N GLU A 112 9.66 2.06 2.75
CA GLU A 112 9.44 2.14 4.21
C GLU A 112 10.30 3.22 4.87
N ASP A 113 11.24 3.79 4.14
CA ASP A 113 12.15 4.82 4.62
C ASP A 113 11.75 6.20 4.10
N ALA A 114 11.84 7.19 4.96
CA ALA A 114 11.73 8.59 4.62
C ALA A 114 12.95 9.33 5.19
N LYS A 115 13.62 10.16 4.39
CA LYS A 115 14.84 10.83 4.76
C LYS A 115 14.82 12.30 4.36
N ILE A 116 15.42 13.14 5.19
CA ILE A 116 15.79 14.51 4.84
C ILE A 116 17.30 14.62 5.02
N ILE A 117 17.99 15.06 3.99
CA ILE A 117 19.45 15.22 4.00
C ILE A 117 19.74 16.69 3.74
N TYR A 118 20.42 17.34 4.70
CA TYR A 118 20.90 18.72 4.59
C TYR A 118 22.37 18.69 4.20
N PHE A 119 22.75 19.52 3.24
CA PHE A 119 24.13 19.60 2.72
C PHE A 119 24.86 20.87 3.16
N THR A 120 24.15 21.89 3.64
CA THR A 120 24.74 23.16 4.07
C THR A 120 25.38 22.98 5.45
N GLY A 121 26.71 23.21 5.51
CA GLY A 121 27.46 23.09 6.76
C GLY A 121 27.87 21.68 7.15
N GLY A 122 27.84 20.76 6.22
CA GLY A 122 28.11 19.35 6.42
C GLY A 122 26.85 18.49 6.23
N ILE A 123 27.01 17.20 6.04
CA ILE A 123 25.87 16.28 5.82
C ILE A 123 25.18 16.01 7.16
N ASP A 124 23.91 16.42 7.26
CA ASP A 124 23.01 16.08 8.38
C ASP A 124 21.83 15.28 7.82
N GLN A 125 21.81 13.97 8.08
CA GLN A 125 20.73 13.09 7.66
C GLN A 125 19.77 12.81 8.80
N ARG A 126 18.49 12.92 8.50
CA ARG A 126 17.39 12.53 9.39
C ARG A 126 16.52 11.51 8.70
N MET A 127 16.18 10.47 9.41
CA MET A 127 15.42 9.34 8.89
C MET A 127 14.30 8.97 9.86
N ASN A 128 13.17 8.48 9.34
CA ASN A 128 12.12 7.91 10.15
C ASN A 128 12.65 6.70 10.95
N GLY A 129 12.08 6.51 12.13
CA GLY A 129 12.35 5.31 12.94
C GLY A 129 11.64 4.07 12.37
N ILE A 130 11.08 3.26 13.26
CA ILE A 130 10.40 1.98 12.89
C ILE A 130 9.07 2.21 12.14
N CYS A 131 8.49 3.40 12.26
CA CYS A 131 7.17 3.69 11.68
C CYS A 131 7.28 4.06 10.20
N ALA A 132 6.65 3.29 9.33
CA ALA A 132 6.56 3.54 7.90
C ALA A 132 5.55 4.66 7.50
N GLY A 133 5.02 5.41 8.47
CA GLY A 133 4.14 6.55 8.20
C GLY A 133 4.83 7.60 7.33
N GLY A 134 4.17 8.05 6.28
CA GLY A 134 4.74 9.00 5.33
C GLY A 134 5.67 8.39 4.27
N THR A 135 5.62 7.09 4.04
CA THR A 135 6.43 6.36 3.06
C THR A 135 5.58 5.74 1.95
N GLY A 136 6.23 5.08 0.99
CA GLY A 136 5.55 4.38 -0.10
C GLY A 136 4.58 3.30 0.39
N SER A 137 4.95 2.53 1.42
CA SER A 137 4.07 1.53 2.03
C SER A 137 2.82 2.14 2.66
N PHE A 138 2.94 3.32 3.27
CA PHE A 138 1.78 4.06 3.76
C PHE A 138 0.85 4.46 2.60
N ILE A 139 1.41 4.99 1.52
CA ILE A 139 0.64 5.38 0.33
C ILE A 139 -0.08 4.16 -0.27
N ASP A 140 0.61 3.02 -0.40
CA ASP A 140 0.02 1.78 -0.90
C ASP A 140 -1.14 1.28 -0.01
N GLN A 141 -1.00 1.37 1.31
CA GLN A 141 -2.06 1.01 2.26
C GLN A 141 -3.28 1.92 2.14
N MET A 142 -3.07 3.22 1.97
CA MET A 142 -4.16 4.17 1.80
C MET A 142 -4.84 4.03 0.43
N ALA A 143 -4.06 3.73 -0.61
CA ALA A 143 -4.59 3.42 -1.93
C ALA A 143 -5.49 2.18 -1.90
N ALA A 144 -5.05 1.12 -1.23
CA ALA A 144 -5.85 -0.09 -1.06
C ALA A 144 -7.18 0.17 -0.32
N LEU A 145 -7.17 1.07 0.67
CA LEU A 145 -8.38 1.49 1.38
C LEU A 145 -9.40 2.17 0.44
N LEU A 146 -8.92 2.92 -0.53
CA LEU A 146 -9.74 3.56 -1.56
C LEU A 146 -9.97 2.68 -2.80
N GLN A 147 -9.58 1.40 -2.74
CA GLN A 147 -9.72 0.44 -3.83
C GLN A 147 -9.02 0.90 -5.13
N THR A 148 -7.79 1.39 -4.98
CA THR A 148 -6.92 1.83 -6.07
C THR A 148 -5.47 1.52 -5.74
N ASP A 149 -4.55 1.95 -6.57
CA ASP A 149 -3.09 1.91 -6.35
C ASP A 149 -2.51 3.33 -6.21
N ALA A 150 -1.21 3.42 -6.00
CA ALA A 150 -0.53 4.71 -5.84
C ALA A 150 -0.72 5.63 -7.06
N SER A 151 -0.68 5.09 -8.27
CA SER A 151 -0.93 5.84 -9.51
C SER A 151 -2.36 6.38 -9.55
N GLY A 152 -3.35 5.55 -9.20
CA GLY A 152 -4.75 5.97 -9.10
C GLY A 152 -4.98 7.05 -8.05
N LEU A 153 -4.28 6.98 -6.90
CA LEU A 153 -4.31 8.08 -5.93
C LEU A 153 -3.79 9.40 -6.52
N ASN A 154 -2.71 9.34 -7.30
CA ASN A 154 -2.17 10.51 -7.96
C ASN A 154 -3.18 11.13 -8.93
N ASP A 155 -3.85 10.30 -9.74
CA ASP A 155 -4.86 10.74 -10.69
C ASP A 155 -6.07 11.38 -10.00
N TYR A 156 -6.55 10.79 -8.89
CA TYR A 156 -7.59 11.40 -8.09
C TYR A 156 -7.16 12.75 -7.48
N ALA A 157 -5.94 12.80 -6.92
CA ALA A 157 -5.44 14.01 -6.26
C ALA A 157 -5.29 15.20 -7.22
N GLU A 158 -5.19 14.98 -8.53
CA GLU A 158 -5.15 16.05 -9.52
C GLU A 158 -6.43 16.92 -9.53
N HIS A 159 -7.56 16.34 -9.14
CA HIS A 159 -8.89 16.95 -9.25
C HIS A 159 -9.53 17.30 -7.90
N TYR A 160 -8.74 17.38 -6.82
CA TYR A 160 -9.26 17.68 -5.50
C TYR A 160 -9.84 19.10 -5.40
N LYS A 161 -10.80 19.28 -4.49
CA LYS A 161 -11.42 20.58 -4.16
C LYS A 161 -11.18 20.98 -2.72
N ALA A 162 -11.02 20.01 -1.81
CA ALA A 162 -10.81 20.24 -0.39
C ALA A 162 -9.78 19.24 0.16
N ILE A 163 -9.09 19.62 1.24
CA ILE A 163 -8.15 18.79 1.97
C ILE A 163 -8.65 18.62 3.39
N TYR A 164 -8.85 17.37 3.81
CA TYR A 164 -9.24 17.02 5.17
C TYR A 164 -8.02 16.87 6.07
N PRO A 165 -8.09 17.24 7.35
CA PRO A 165 -7.05 16.92 8.32
C PRO A 165 -7.01 15.41 8.58
N ILE A 166 -5.89 14.78 8.27
CA ILE A 166 -5.61 13.37 8.54
C ILE A 166 -4.38 13.32 9.44
N ALA A 167 -4.43 12.52 10.51
CA ALA A 167 -3.31 12.39 11.42
C ALA A 167 -2.09 11.81 10.70
N ALA A 168 -1.04 12.62 10.62
CA ALA A 168 0.22 12.26 10.00
C ALA A 168 1.09 11.41 10.96
N ARG A 169 0.58 10.27 11.42
CA ARG A 169 1.28 9.38 12.35
C ARG A 169 1.51 8.02 11.72
N CYS A 170 0.89 6.97 12.21
CA CYS A 170 1.00 5.67 11.55
C CYS A 170 -0.24 5.37 10.70
N GLY A 171 -0.13 4.36 9.81
CA GLY A 171 -1.22 3.97 8.93
C GLY A 171 -2.50 3.55 9.65
N VAL A 172 -2.40 3.05 10.89
CA VAL A 172 -3.57 2.68 11.71
C VAL A 172 -4.38 3.93 12.07
N PHE A 173 -3.75 4.97 12.60
CA PHE A 173 -4.44 6.22 12.93
C PHE A 173 -4.97 6.94 11.69
N ALA A 174 -4.21 6.92 10.59
CA ALA A 174 -4.69 7.50 9.33
C ALA A 174 -5.95 6.80 8.83
N LYS A 175 -6.04 5.47 8.95
CA LYS A 175 -7.25 4.71 8.61
C LYS A 175 -8.43 5.12 9.47
N SER A 176 -8.21 5.32 10.77
CA SER A 176 -9.25 5.77 11.70
C SER A 176 -9.79 7.16 11.36
N ASP A 177 -8.96 8.03 10.76
CA ASP A 177 -9.40 9.35 10.31
C ASP A 177 -10.10 9.29 8.96
N ILE A 178 -9.63 8.46 8.04
CA ILE A 178 -10.15 8.36 6.67
C ILE A 178 -11.49 7.64 6.62
N GLN A 179 -11.66 6.59 7.42
CA GLN A 179 -12.86 5.76 7.35
C GLN A 179 -14.16 6.53 7.64
N PRO A 180 -14.24 7.38 8.67
CA PRO A 180 -15.41 8.24 8.88
C PRO A 180 -15.69 9.15 7.68
N LEU A 181 -14.65 9.73 7.07
CA LEU A 181 -14.81 10.60 5.91
C LEU A 181 -15.39 9.85 4.70
N ILE A 182 -14.97 8.61 4.47
CA ILE A 182 -15.55 7.74 3.44
C ILE A 182 -17.04 7.50 3.73
N ASN A 183 -17.36 7.17 4.97
CA ASN A 183 -18.72 6.88 5.41
C ASN A 183 -19.63 8.12 5.31
N GLU A 184 -19.08 9.32 5.46
CA GLU A 184 -19.77 10.59 5.31
C GLU A 184 -19.85 11.07 3.85
N GLY A 185 -19.30 10.35 2.91
CA GLY A 185 -19.40 10.62 1.48
C GLY A 185 -18.32 11.56 0.92
N ALA A 186 -17.17 11.69 1.59
CA ALA A 186 -16.02 12.41 1.04
C ALA A 186 -15.58 11.82 -0.31
N THR A 187 -15.18 12.67 -1.24
CA THR A 187 -14.77 12.24 -2.58
C THR A 187 -13.40 11.60 -2.56
N ARG A 188 -13.12 10.69 -3.51
CA ARG A 188 -11.81 10.07 -3.65
C ARG A 188 -10.73 11.08 -3.97
N GLU A 189 -11.06 12.08 -4.76
CA GLU A 189 -10.20 13.18 -5.15
C GLU A 189 -9.71 13.95 -3.91
N ASP A 190 -10.62 14.32 -3.04
CA ASP A 190 -10.31 15.04 -1.81
C ASP A 190 -9.55 14.15 -0.81
N LEU A 191 -9.91 12.88 -0.69
CA LEU A 191 -9.22 11.93 0.17
C LEU A 191 -7.80 11.66 -0.30
N ALA A 192 -7.59 11.49 -1.61
CA ALA A 192 -6.26 11.28 -2.19
C ALA A 192 -5.32 12.46 -1.92
N ALA A 193 -5.79 13.69 -2.17
CA ALA A 193 -5.03 14.90 -1.85
C ALA A 193 -4.75 15.04 -0.34
N SER A 194 -5.71 14.64 0.50
CA SER A 194 -5.57 14.65 1.97
C SER A 194 -4.54 13.63 2.46
N ILE A 195 -4.48 12.46 1.84
CA ILE A 195 -3.45 11.43 2.11
C ILE A 195 -2.06 11.97 1.75
N PHE A 196 -1.90 12.57 0.58
CA PHE A 196 -0.62 13.16 0.20
C PHE A 196 -0.20 14.31 1.13
N GLN A 197 -1.15 15.15 1.56
CA GLN A 197 -0.85 16.19 2.54
C GLN A 197 -0.44 15.60 3.89
N ALA A 198 -1.01 14.49 4.32
CA ALA A 198 -0.60 13.79 5.54
C ALA A 198 0.84 13.27 5.43
N VAL A 199 1.25 12.72 4.28
CA VAL A 199 2.64 12.32 4.01
C VAL A 199 3.59 13.50 4.13
N VAL A 200 3.25 14.63 3.52
CA VAL A 200 4.04 15.88 3.59
C VAL A 200 4.19 16.36 5.02
N ASN A 201 3.08 16.43 5.76
CA ASN A 201 3.10 16.87 7.15
C ASN A 201 3.94 15.94 8.03
N GLN A 202 3.84 14.63 7.85
CA GLN A 202 4.65 13.65 8.58
C GLN A 202 6.14 13.83 8.28
N THR A 203 6.51 14.02 7.03
CA THR A 203 7.90 14.21 6.63
C THR A 203 8.45 15.51 7.23
N ILE A 204 7.75 16.62 7.09
CA ILE A 204 8.22 17.92 7.56
C ILE A 204 8.25 17.98 9.09
N SER A 205 7.15 17.64 9.77
CA SER A 205 7.09 17.76 11.23
C SER A 205 7.86 16.63 11.93
N GLY A 206 7.80 15.42 11.42
CA GLY A 206 8.40 14.23 12.03
C GLY A 206 9.90 14.13 11.82
N LEU A 207 10.42 14.52 10.66
CA LEU A 207 11.85 14.39 10.35
C LEU A 207 12.62 15.69 10.48
N ALA A 208 12.11 16.80 9.95
CA ALA A 208 12.79 18.08 10.07
C ALA A 208 12.87 18.58 11.52
N CYS A 209 11.89 18.25 12.35
CA CYS A 209 11.86 18.58 13.79
C CYS A 209 12.21 20.04 14.06
N GLY A 210 11.61 20.95 13.29
CA GLY A 210 11.84 22.39 13.41
C GLY A 210 13.07 22.92 12.66
N LYS A 211 13.94 22.07 12.08
CA LYS A 211 15.03 22.54 11.22
C LYS A 211 14.45 23.01 9.89
N PRO A 212 14.69 24.27 9.47
CA PRO A 212 14.11 24.78 8.24
C PRO A 212 14.58 24.02 7.01
N ILE A 213 13.67 23.70 6.11
CA ILE A 213 13.95 23.22 4.76
C ILE A 213 13.97 24.45 3.85
N ARG A 214 15.15 24.88 3.43
CA ARG A 214 15.37 26.10 2.68
C ARG A 214 16.37 25.89 1.56
N GLY A 215 16.35 26.80 0.57
CA GLY A 215 17.20 26.73 -0.60
C GLY A 215 16.66 25.81 -1.68
N ASN A 216 17.56 25.20 -2.42
CA ASN A 216 17.21 24.28 -3.49
C ASN A 216 16.93 22.89 -2.93
N VAL A 217 15.74 22.36 -3.18
CA VAL A 217 15.26 21.11 -2.63
C VAL A 217 15.16 20.05 -3.73
N ALA A 218 15.92 18.97 -3.57
CA ALA A 218 15.86 17.81 -4.44
C ALA A 218 14.83 16.79 -3.91
N PHE A 219 13.97 16.32 -4.81
CA PHE A 219 12.96 15.31 -4.54
C PHE A 219 13.40 13.98 -5.12
N LEU A 220 13.64 12.98 -4.25
CA LEU A 220 14.22 11.70 -4.58
C LEU A 220 13.34 10.54 -4.10
N GLY A 221 13.59 9.37 -4.68
CA GLY A 221 12.88 8.13 -4.35
C GLY A 221 11.63 7.90 -5.20
N GLY A 222 11.17 6.64 -5.20
CA GLY A 222 10.05 6.20 -6.04
C GLY A 222 8.78 7.03 -5.87
N PRO A 223 8.25 7.20 -4.67
CA PRO A 223 7.03 7.98 -4.46
C PRO A 223 7.11 9.41 -5.01
N LEU A 224 8.21 10.12 -4.80
CA LEU A 224 8.38 11.50 -5.30
C LEU A 224 8.70 11.57 -6.80
N HIS A 225 9.19 10.48 -7.38
CA HIS A 225 9.43 10.39 -8.82
C HIS A 225 8.13 10.10 -9.59
N PHE A 226 7.37 9.09 -9.15
CA PHE A 226 6.20 8.59 -9.87
C PHE A 226 4.90 9.30 -9.54
N LEU A 227 4.83 10.06 -8.44
CA LEU A 227 3.62 10.73 -7.97
C LEU A 227 3.79 12.26 -8.00
N PRO A 228 3.55 12.92 -9.15
CA PRO A 228 3.67 14.37 -9.28
C PRO A 228 2.83 15.15 -8.27
N GLN A 229 1.63 14.68 -7.94
CA GLN A 229 0.73 15.37 -7.01
C GLN A 229 1.26 15.33 -5.55
N LEU A 230 1.98 14.27 -5.18
CA LEU A 230 2.69 14.21 -3.90
C LEU A 230 3.80 15.27 -3.86
N ARG A 231 4.61 15.36 -4.91
CA ARG A 231 5.67 16.38 -5.04
C ARG A 231 5.10 17.80 -5.02
N GLU A 232 4.01 18.05 -5.73
CA GLU A 232 3.30 19.33 -5.69
C GLU A 232 2.80 19.70 -4.29
N SER A 233 2.37 18.72 -3.49
CA SER A 233 1.97 18.94 -2.09
C SER A 233 3.16 19.41 -1.24
N PHE A 234 4.36 18.87 -1.45
CA PHE A 234 5.59 19.37 -0.82
C PHE A 234 5.93 20.79 -1.26
N ILE A 235 5.92 21.04 -2.57
CA ILE A 235 6.24 22.37 -3.17
C ILE A 235 5.31 23.42 -2.58
N ARG A 236 4.03 23.18 -2.54
CA ARG A 236 3.02 24.09 -1.98
C ARG A 236 3.24 24.32 -0.48
N THR A 237 3.46 23.26 0.29
CA THR A 237 3.61 23.36 1.76
C THR A 237 4.90 24.07 2.14
N LEU A 238 5.99 23.80 1.43
CA LEU A 238 7.30 24.46 1.65
C LEU A 238 7.40 25.83 0.96
N ARG A 239 6.39 26.21 0.16
CA ARG A 239 6.35 27.46 -0.61
C ARG A 239 7.60 27.66 -1.49
N LEU A 240 8.00 26.59 -2.17
CA LEU A 240 9.16 26.63 -3.06
C LEU A 240 8.83 27.37 -4.37
N THR A 241 9.78 28.15 -4.85
CA THR A 241 9.71 28.69 -6.22
C THR A 241 10.13 27.62 -7.23
N PRO A 242 9.76 27.76 -8.51
CA PRO A 242 10.16 26.79 -9.54
C PRO A 242 11.68 26.56 -9.61
N GLU A 243 12.48 27.61 -9.37
CA GLU A 243 13.94 27.56 -9.41
C GLU A 243 14.53 26.77 -8.24
N GLN A 244 13.80 26.66 -7.14
CA GLN A 244 14.22 25.92 -5.95
C GLN A 244 13.88 24.43 -6.03
N VAL A 245 13.06 24.03 -7.00
CA VAL A 245 12.63 22.62 -7.17
C VAL A 245 13.62 21.87 -8.03
N ILE A 246 14.22 20.82 -7.47
CA ILE A 246 15.10 19.90 -8.18
C ILE A 246 14.40 18.55 -8.25
N ALA A 247 13.93 18.18 -9.43
CA ALA A 247 13.35 16.87 -9.71
C ALA A 247 14.14 16.22 -10.86
N PRO A 248 15.33 15.67 -10.55
CA PRO A 248 16.20 15.16 -11.60
C PRO A 248 15.59 13.93 -12.27
N ASP A 249 15.95 13.74 -13.53
CA ASP A 249 15.68 12.49 -14.23
C ASP A 249 16.31 11.33 -13.43
N HIS A 250 15.65 10.18 -13.42
CA HIS A 250 16.09 9.01 -12.66
C HIS A 250 16.22 9.25 -11.13
N SER A 251 15.51 10.22 -10.58
CA SER A 251 15.55 10.55 -9.14
C SER A 251 15.24 9.37 -8.22
N HIS A 252 14.49 8.39 -8.69
CA HIS A 252 14.19 7.13 -7.98
C HIS A 252 15.36 6.13 -7.98
N LEU A 253 16.40 6.38 -8.75
CA LEU A 253 17.56 5.51 -8.91
C LEU A 253 18.84 6.09 -8.27
N PHE A 254 18.77 7.25 -7.63
CA PHE A 254 19.95 7.98 -7.16
C PHE A 254 20.82 7.18 -6.18
N ALA A 255 20.23 6.34 -5.33
CA ALA A 255 21.02 5.46 -4.47
C ALA A 255 21.80 4.42 -5.29
N ALA A 256 21.19 3.79 -6.30
CA ALA A 256 21.87 2.85 -7.17
C ALA A 256 22.94 3.53 -8.04
N VAL A 257 22.62 4.68 -8.61
CA VAL A 257 23.57 5.50 -9.38
C VAL A 257 24.76 5.90 -8.52
N GLY A 258 24.51 6.42 -7.32
CA GLY A 258 25.55 6.80 -6.37
C GLY A 258 26.41 5.63 -5.90
N ALA A 259 25.81 4.44 -5.72
CA ALA A 259 26.57 3.23 -5.42
C ALA A 259 27.56 2.89 -6.57
N ALA A 260 27.11 2.97 -7.82
CA ALA A 260 27.97 2.77 -8.99
C ALA A 260 29.13 3.79 -9.09
N MET A 261 28.96 4.96 -8.50
CA MET A 261 29.98 6.02 -8.44
C MET A 261 30.97 5.86 -7.29
N ASN A 262 30.79 4.89 -6.41
CA ASN A 262 31.63 4.64 -5.24
C ASN A 262 32.27 3.24 -5.23
N PRO A 263 33.00 2.83 -6.29
CA PRO A 263 33.77 1.59 -6.24
C PRO A 263 34.88 1.70 -5.19
N GLN A 264 35.25 0.56 -4.61
CA GLN A 264 36.42 0.53 -3.71
C GLN A 264 37.72 0.67 -4.50
N ASP A 265 38.74 1.24 -3.84
CA ASP A 265 40.09 1.33 -4.41
C ASP A 265 40.61 -0.07 -4.78
N ASN A 266 41.13 -0.20 -5.99
CA ASN A 266 41.65 -1.46 -6.54
C ASN A 266 40.63 -2.62 -6.63
N GLN A 267 39.34 -2.32 -6.70
CA GLN A 267 38.31 -3.33 -6.92
C GLN A 267 38.45 -3.93 -8.32
N GLU A 268 38.60 -5.24 -8.39
CA GLU A 268 38.76 -5.96 -9.68
C GLU A 268 37.38 -6.11 -10.36
N PRO A 269 37.33 -5.85 -11.68
CA PRO A 269 36.11 -6.14 -12.45
C PRO A 269 35.80 -7.64 -12.46
N LEU A 270 34.53 -8.00 -12.53
CA LEU A 270 34.09 -9.38 -12.73
C LEU A 270 33.00 -9.43 -13.83
N PRO A 271 32.86 -10.61 -14.50
CA PRO A 271 31.81 -10.76 -15.49
C PRO A 271 30.43 -10.60 -14.85
N LEU A 272 29.53 -9.88 -15.50
CA LEU A 272 28.13 -9.74 -15.04
C LEU A 272 27.46 -11.10 -14.85
N GLU A 273 27.81 -12.07 -15.71
CA GLU A 273 27.33 -13.46 -15.62
C GLU A 273 27.69 -14.13 -14.28
N THR A 274 28.83 -13.79 -13.70
CA THR A 274 29.24 -14.33 -12.39
C THR A 274 28.28 -13.94 -11.28
N LEU A 275 27.79 -12.68 -11.28
CA LEU A 275 26.78 -12.24 -10.32
C LEU A 275 25.43 -12.96 -10.52
N ILE A 276 25.02 -13.11 -11.78
CA ILE A 276 23.79 -13.85 -12.13
C ILE A 276 23.87 -15.30 -11.66
N GLN A 277 25.01 -15.96 -11.85
CA GLN A 277 25.24 -17.34 -11.42
C GLN A 277 25.22 -17.46 -9.88
N ARG A 278 25.89 -16.54 -9.16
CA ARG A 278 25.90 -16.52 -7.69
C ARG A 278 24.48 -16.37 -7.13
N LEU A 279 23.65 -15.53 -7.72
CA LEU A 279 22.24 -15.36 -7.33
C LEU A 279 21.40 -16.61 -7.66
N SER A 280 21.67 -17.27 -8.77
CA SER A 280 20.92 -18.45 -9.23
C SER A 280 21.28 -19.73 -8.49
N SER A 281 22.48 -19.83 -7.90
CA SER A 281 22.94 -20.99 -7.13
C SER A 281 22.25 -21.16 -5.78
N GLY A 282 21.35 -20.28 -5.44
CA GLY A 282 20.53 -20.34 -4.23
C GLY A 282 21.35 -20.05 -2.96
N ILE A 283 21.38 -18.80 -2.58
CA ILE A 283 21.83 -18.42 -1.24
C ILE A 283 20.76 -18.91 -0.27
N LYS A 284 21.02 -20.04 0.39
CA LYS A 284 20.20 -20.44 1.54
C LYS A 284 20.44 -19.42 2.64
N MET A 285 19.60 -18.41 2.72
CA MET A 285 19.49 -17.63 3.94
C MET A 285 18.75 -18.53 4.92
N ASP A 286 19.47 -19.09 5.88
CA ASP A 286 18.89 -19.80 7.01
C ASP A 286 18.16 -18.78 7.90
N PHE A 287 17.02 -18.32 7.43
CA PHE A 287 16.02 -17.80 8.33
C PHE A 287 15.27 -19.01 8.89
N GLU A 288 15.73 -19.53 10.03
CA GLU A 288 14.92 -20.43 10.84
C GLU A 288 13.70 -19.65 11.39
N VAL A 289 12.80 -19.31 10.51
CA VAL A 289 11.44 -18.94 10.93
C VAL A 289 10.76 -20.24 11.32
N LYS A 290 10.50 -20.41 12.61
CA LYS A 290 9.69 -21.53 13.09
C LYS A 290 8.35 -21.48 12.37
N ARG A 291 8.14 -22.39 11.45
CA ARG A 291 6.88 -22.49 10.70
C ARG A 291 5.83 -23.18 11.55
N MET A 292 4.61 -22.71 11.47
CA MET A 292 3.44 -23.42 11.99
C MET A 292 3.09 -24.59 11.04
N ASP A 293 2.39 -25.57 11.57
CA ASP A 293 1.86 -26.64 10.74
C ASP A 293 0.89 -26.08 9.68
N PRO A 294 0.78 -26.69 8.50
CA PRO A 294 -0.22 -26.32 7.51
C PRO A 294 -1.63 -26.39 8.09
N LEU A 295 -2.51 -25.48 7.66
CA LEU A 295 -3.90 -25.43 8.12
C LEU A 295 -4.65 -26.75 7.83
N PHE A 296 -4.38 -27.35 6.69
CA PHE A 296 -4.89 -28.67 6.30
C PHE A 296 -3.74 -29.63 6.06
N LYS A 297 -3.86 -30.86 6.55
CA LYS A 297 -2.82 -31.89 6.42
C LYS A 297 -2.71 -32.39 4.98
N ASP A 298 -3.85 -32.53 4.31
CA ASP A 298 -3.99 -33.08 2.98
C ASP A 298 -5.30 -32.60 2.33
N GLN A 299 -5.53 -33.01 1.09
CA GLN A 299 -6.74 -32.66 0.34
C GLN A 299 -8.01 -33.21 0.99
N GLU A 300 -7.96 -34.38 1.59
CA GLU A 300 -9.12 -34.99 2.28
C GLU A 300 -9.54 -34.15 3.49
N ASP A 301 -8.60 -33.61 4.24
CA ASP A 301 -8.87 -32.72 5.38
C ASP A 301 -9.52 -31.41 4.92
N TYR A 302 -9.05 -30.85 3.81
CA TYR A 302 -9.68 -29.69 3.18
C TYR A 302 -11.09 -30.00 2.66
N ASP A 303 -11.29 -31.14 2.03
CA ASP A 303 -12.59 -31.55 1.51
C ASP A 303 -13.60 -31.75 2.65
N ARG A 304 -13.19 -32.36 3.78
CA ARG A 304 -14.01 -32.44 4.99
C ARG A 304 -14.41 -31.10 5.55
N PHE A 305 -13.47 -30.14 5.57
CA PHE A 305 -13.76 -28.76 5.96
C PHE A 305 -14.81 -28.13 5.04
N CYS A 306 -14.63 -28.23 3.74
CA CYS A 306 -15.57 -27.71 2.76
C CYS A 306 -16.96 -28.35 2.88
N ALA A 307 -17.03 -29.67 3.03
CA ALA A 307 -18.28 -30.40 3.18
C ALA A 307 -19.05 -29.99 4.45
N ARG A 308 -18.34 -29.84 5.58
CA ARG A 308 -18.92 -29.35 6.83
C ARG A 308 -19.51 -27.95 6.67
N HIS A 309 -18.80 -27.04 6.01
CA HIS A 309 -19.29 -25.67 5.79
C HIS A 309 -20.45 -25.64 4.80
N ALA A 310 -20.42 -26.46 3.74
CA ALA A 310 -21.46 -26.53 2.74
C ALA A 310 -22.78 -27.09 3.31
N SER A 311 -22.76 -27.80 4.43
CA SER A 311 -23.99 -28.30 5.10
C SER A 311 -24.76 -27.19 5.83
N ASN A 312 -24.13 -26.06 6.12
CA ASN A 312 -24.74 -24.93 6.79
C ASN A 312 -25.14 -23.87 5.74
N HIS A 313 -26.44 -23.73 5.50
CA HIS A 313 -26.97 -22.76 4.54
C HIS A 313 -28.27 -22.14 5.04
N VAL A 314 -28.52 -20.91 4.57
CA VAL A 314 -29.72 -20.14 4.86
C VAL A 314 -30.85 -20.60 3.94
N LYS A 315 -32.07 -20.67 4.46
CA LYS A 315 -33.24 -20.90 3.63
C LYS A 315 -33.38 -19.79 2.59
N SER A 316 -33.29 -20.14 1.32
CA SER A 316 -33.37 -19.20 0.20
C SER A 316 -34.58 -19.50 -0.66
N GLY A 317 -35.16 -18.46 -1.24
CA GLY A 317 -36.30 -18.54 -2.15
C GLY A 317 -36.02 -17.77 -3.44
N ASP A 318 -36.92 -17.93 -4.41
CA ASP A 318 -36.86 -17.22 -5.69
C ASP A 318 -37.67 -15.93 -5.60
N LEU A 319 -36.99 -14.78 -5.74
CA LEU A 319 -37.63 -13.47 -5.72
C LEU A 319 -38.63 -13.29 -6.88
N SER A 320 -38.37 -13.86 -8.04
CA SER A 320 -39.20 -13.70 -9.25
C SER A 320 -40.60 -14.30 -9.08
N SER A 321 -40.74 -15.28 -8.22
CA SER A 321 -42.02 -16.00 -7.92
C SER A 321 -42.62 -15.64 -6.55
N TYR A 322 -42.00 -14.69 -5.83
CA TYR A 322 -42.45 -14.34 -4.49
C TYR A 322 -43.73 -13.49 -4.51
N GLU A 323 -44.64 -13.80 -3.61
CA GLU A 323 -45.87 -13.03 -3.40
C GLU A 323 -45.96 -12.56 -1.95
N GLY A 324 -46.22 -11.26 -1.76
CA GLY A 324 -46.39 -10.65 -0.45
C GLY A 324 -45.36 -9.61 -0.07
N CYS A 325 -45.31 -9.33 1.23
CA CYS A 325 -44.36 -8.32 1.76
C CYS A 325 -42.96 -8.93 1.92
N CYS A 326 -41.97 -8.13 1.64
CA CYS A 326 -40.57 -8.42 1.92
C CYS A 326 -39.88 -7.21 2.56
N TYR A 327 -38.72 -7.42 3.14
CA TYR A 327 -38.01 -6.47 3.98
C TYR A 327 -36.57 -6.31 3.48
N LEU A 328 -36.14 -5.07 3.33
CA LEU A 328 -34.81 -4.72 2.81
C LEU A 328 -33.89 -4.34 3.97
N GLY A 329 -32.78 -5.03 4.10
CA GLY A 329 -31.66 -4.64 4.96
C GLY A 329 -30.45 -4.26 4.13
N ILE A 330 -29.78 -3.16 4.49
CA ILE A 330 -28.52 -2.73 3.86
C ILE A 330 -27.48 -2.50 4.95
N ASP A 331 -26.38 -3.23 4.87
CA ASP A 331 -25.19 -3.02 5.70
C ASP A 331 -24.12 -2.28 4.90
N ALA A 332 -23.91 -1.02 5.22
CA ALA A 332 -22.83 -0.21 4.66
C ALA A 332 -21.61 -0.30 5.57
N GLY A 333 -20.83 -1.36 5.39
CA GLY A 333 -19.59 -1.56 6.12
C GLY A 333 -18.47 -0.64 5.64
N SER A 334 -17.33 -0.74 6.29
CA SER A 334 -16.14 0.10 6.00
C SER A 334 -15.54 -0.16 4.61
N THR A 335 -15.54 -1.41 4.16
CA THR A 335 -14.94 -1.81 2.87
C THR A 335 -15.95 -2.37 1.88
N THR A 336 -17.04 -2.92 2.36
CA THR A 336 -18.06 -3.60 1.56
C THR A 336 -19.46 -3.16 1.93
N THR A 337 -20.36 -3.17 0.96
CA THR A 337 -21.80 -3.01 1.18
C THR A 337 -22.50 -4.31 0.88
N LYS A 338 -23.42 -4.70 1.75
CA LYS A 338 -24.28 -5.87 1.60
C LYS A 338 -25.74 -5.43 1.61
N ALA A 339 -26.56 -6.12 0.83
CA ALA A 339 -28.01 -5.96 0.89
C ALA A 339 -28.67 -7.34 0.91
N ALA A 340 -29.71 -7.45 1.69
CA ALA A 340 -30.54 -8.64 1.77
C ALA A 340 -32.02 -8.25 1.66
N LEU A 341 -32.76 -9.00 0.87
CA LEU A 341 -34.20 -8.94 0.81
C LEU A 341 -34.74 -10.23 1.40
N VAL A 342 -35.53 -10.13 2.44
CA VAL A 342 -36.09 -11.30 3.14
C VAL A 342 -37.62 -11.27 3.10
N GLY A 343 -38.23 -12.46 2.99
CA GLY A 343 -39.66 -12.62 3.10
C GLY A 343 -40.18 -12.57 4.55
N GLU A 344 -41.47 -12.67 4.74
CA GLU A 344 -42.12 -12.60 6.05
C GLU A 344 -41.68 -13.70 7.03
N ASP A 345 -41.27 -14.86 6.51
CA ASP A 345 -40.76 -16.00 7.29
C ASP A 345 -39.22 -16.02 7.45
N GLY A 346 -38.54 -14.94 7.02
CA GLY A 346 -37.06 -14.84 7.03
C GLY A 346 -36.39 -15.57 5.88
N THR A 347 -37.11 -16.06 4.88
CA THR A 347 -36.51 -16.64 3.67
C THR A 347 -35.74 -15.60 2.91
N LEU A 348 -34.47 -15.88 2.59
CA LEU A 348 -33.62 -14.99 1.82
C LEU A 348 -34.02 -15.03 0.34
N LEU A 349 -34.55 -13.90 -0.17
CA LEU A 349 -35.07 -13.79 -1.55
C LEU A 349 -34.03 -13.18 -2.50
N TYR A 350 -33.18 -12.30 -1.99
CA TYR A 350 -32.11 -11.65 -2.76
C TYR A 350 -30.95 -11.33 -1.84
N ARG A 351 -29.74 -11.45 -2.36
CA ARG A 351 -28.51 -11.08 -1.66
C ARG A 351 -27.58 -10.30 -2.59
N PHE A 352 -26.92 -9.32 -2.03
CA PHE A 352 -25.88 -8.53 -2.68
C PHE A 352 -24.69 -8.38 -1.75
N TYR A 353 -23.51 -8.49 -2.30
CA TYR A 353 -22.26 -8.28 -1.57
C TYR A 353 -21.21 -7.75 -2.55
N ASP A 354 -20.71 -6.55 -2.33
CA ASP A 354 -19.66 -6.00 -3.18
C ASP A 354 -18.80 -4.96 -2.43
N ASN A 355 -17.63 -4.67 -2.98
CA ASN A 355 -16.74 -3.65 -2.48
C ASN A 355 -17.33 -2.25 -2.69
N ASN A 356 -17.09 -1.37 -1.72
CA ASN A 356 -17.53 0.02 -1.78
C ASN A 356 -16.79 0.84 -2.83
N ASN A 357 -15.59 0.44 -3.20
CA ASN A 357 -14.73 1.23 -4.08
C ASN A 357 -14.63 2.72 -3.65
N GLY A 358 -14.61 2.97 -2.33
CA GLY A 358 -14.60 4.30 -1.75
C GLY A 358 -15.96 5.04 -1.73
N SER A 359 -17.05 4.39 -2.13
CA SER A 359 -18.40 4.98 -2.09
C SER A 359 -19.47 3.96 -1.71
N PRO A 360 -19.80 3.82 -0.42
CA PRO A 360 -20.86 2.92 0.03
C PRO A 360 -22.23 3.30 -0.56
N LEU A 361 -22.50 4.60 -0.74
CA LEU A 361 -23.76 5.05 -1.32
C LEU A 361 -23.93 4.60 -2.77
N ALA A 362 -22.92 4.74 -3.62
CA ALA A 362 -22.99 4.29 -5.01
C ALA A 362 -23.20 2.77 -5.11
N THR A 363 -22.56 2.02 -4.22
CA THR A 363 -22.70 0.55 -4.15
C THR A 363 -24.11 0.14 -3.68
N ALA A 364 -24.67 0.84 -2.69
CA ALA A 364 -26.05 0.62 -2.22
C ALA A 364 -27.09 0.96 -3.31
N ILE A 365 -26.87 2.05 -4.05
CA ILE A 365 -27.77 2.42 -5.19
C ILE A 365 -27.76 1.33 -6.24
N ARG A 366 -26.61 0.73 -6.54
CA ARG A 366 -26.51 -0.38 -7.48
C ARG A 366 -27.31 -1.59 -6.99
N ALA A 367 -27.16 -1.97 -5.71
CA ALA A 367 -27.93 -3.06 -5.13
C ALA A 367 -29.46 -2.82 -5.24
N ILE A 368 -29.92 -1.60 -4.94
CA ILE A 368 -31.34 -1.25 -5.04
C ILE A 368 -31.85 -1.30 -6.49
N ARG A 369 -31.03 -0.87 -7.46
CA ARG A 369 -31.40 -0.97 -8.88
C ARG A 369 -31.56 -2.43 -9.31
N GLU A 370 -30.64 -3.29 -8.92
CA GLU A 370 -30.72 -4.74 -9.20
C GLU A 370 -31.97 -5.37 -8.56
N ILE A 371 -32.29 -5.01 -7.32
CA ILE A 371 -33.52 -5.45 -6.65
C ILE A 371 -34.75 -4.97 -7.43
N LYS A 372 -34.79 -3.70 -7.82
CA LYS A 372 -35.90 -3.12 -8.59
C LYS A 372 -36.15 -3.84 -9.91
N GLU A 373 -35.09 -4.23 -10.60
CA GLU A 373 -35.19 -4.96 -11.86
C GLU A 373 -35.73 -6.38 -11.70
N GLN A 374 -35.52 -6.99 -10.53
CA GLN A 374 -35.91 -8.38 -10.27
C GLN A 374 -37.19 -8.50 -9.44
N LEU A 375 -37.65 -7.41 -8.81
CA LEU A 375 -38.82 -7.43 -7.94
C LEU A 375 -40.11 -7.62 -8.76
N PRO A 376 -40.87 -8.70 -8.56
CA PRO A 376 -42.14 -8.95 -9.27
C PRO A 376 -43.24 -7.99 -8.78
N GLU A 377 -44.25 -7.77 -9.58
CA GLU A 377 -45.42 -6.95 -9.20
C GLU A 377 -46.20 -7.56 -8.02
N THR A 378 -46.05 -8.84 -7.78
CA THR A 378 -46.69 -9.58 -6.67
C THR A 378 -46.00 -9.39 -5.33
N ALA A 379 -44.80 -8.80 -5.33
CA ALA A 379 -44.01 -8.55 -4.13
C ALA A 379 -43.87 -7.04 -3.84
N ARG A 380 -43.84 -6.70 -2.56
CA ARG A 380 -43.70 -5.33 -2.09
C ARG A 380 -42.70 -5.23 -0.95
N ILE A 381 -41.73 -4.32 -1.07
CA ILE A 381 -40.86 -3.97 0.06
C ILE A 381 -41.69 -3.14 1.06
N ALA A 382 -41.96 -3.75 2.21
CA ALA A 382 -42.83 -3.16 3.23
C ALA A 382 -42.05 -2.29 4.23
N TYR A 383 -40.76 -2.57 4.42
CA TYR A 383 -39.89 -1.84 5.34
C TYR A 383 -38.42 -1.96 4.91
N SER A 384 -37.64 -0.94 5.25
CA SER A 384 -36.21 -0.87 4.89
C SER A 384 -35.38 -0.34 6.05
N CYS A 385 -34.21 -0.93 6.25
CA CYS A 385 -33.31 -0.56 7.34
C CYS A 385 -31.86 -0.54 6.85
N SER A 386 -31.07 0.41 7.31
CA SER A 386 -29.62 0.45 7.13
C SER A 386 -28.90 0.19 8.45
N THR A 387 -27.70 -0.36 8.35
CA THR A 387 -26.77 -0.55 9.45
C THR A 387 -25.33 -0.38 8.99
N GLY A 388 -24.36 -0.50 9.89
CA GLY A 388 -22.95 -0.34 9.61
C GLY A 388 -22.48 1.11 9.69
N TYR A 389 -21.22 1.34 9.36
CA TYR A 389 -20.59 2.68 9.45
C TYR A 389 -21.27 3.75 8.58
N GLY A 390 -21.82 3.35 7.43
CA GLY A 390 -22.56 4.23 6.52
C GLY A 390 -24.06 4.30 6.79
N GLU A 391 -24.55 3.83 7.92
CA GLU A 391 -25.97 3.74 8.27
C GLU A 391 -26.70 5.08 8.09
N ALA A 392 -26.21 6.14 8.71
CA ALA A 392 -26.85 7.46 8.66
C ALA A 392 -26.84 8.08 7.25
N LEU A 393 -25.75 7.89 6.50
CA LEU A 393 -25.65 8.33 5.12
C LEU A 393 -26.69 7.64 4.24
N LEU A 394 -26.80 6.32 4.32
CA LEU A 394 -27.75 5.56 3.50
C LEU A 394 -29.18 5.87 3.88
N LYS A 395 -29.50 5.92 5.17
CA LYS A 395 -30.84 6.29 5.65
C LYS A 395 -31.28 7.62 5.09
N ALA A 396 -30.44 8.65 5.18
CA ALA A 396 -30.74 9.99 4.70
C ALA A 396 -30.84 10.06 3.17
N ALA A 397 -29.85 9.51 2.45
CA ALA A 397 -29.77 9.63 0.99
C ALA A 397 -30.82 8.79 0.27
N LEU A 398 -31.17 7.62 0.80
CA LEU A 398 -32.11 6.68 0.20
C LEU A 398 -33.52 6.74 0.84
N MET A 399 -33.70 7.59 1.84
CA MET A 399 -34.96 7.74 2.59
C MET A 399 -35.47 6.39 3.13
N LEU A 400 -34.55 5.61 3.74
CA LEU A 400 -34.89 4.35 4.36
C LEU A 400 -35.72 4.59 5.63
N ASP A 401 -36.57 3.61 5.98
CA ASP A 401 -37.48 3.74 7.13
C ASP A 401 -36.72 3.85 8.44
N GLU A 402 -35.62 3.11 8.60
CA GLU A 402 -34.86 3.03 9.85
C GLU A 402 -33.36 2.88 9.63
N GLY A 403 -32.58 3.29 10.64
CA GLY A 403 -31.18 2.94 10.80
C GLY A 403 -31.00 2.22 12.14
N GLU A 404 -30.29 1.13 12.18
CA GLU A 404 -30.09 0.33 13.38
C GLU A 404 -28.59 0.19 13.68
N VAL A 405 -28.27 0.10 14.96
CA VAL A 405 -26.91 -0.16 15.43
C VAL A 405 -26.47 -1.54 14.97
N GLU A 406 -25.26 -1.63 14.41
CA GLU A 406 -24.74 -2.86 13.83
C GLU A 406 -24.71 -4.02 14.83
N THR A 407 -24.32 -3.78 16.08
CA THR A 407 -24.33 -4.79 17.15
C THR A 407 -25.72 -5.41 17.37
N ILE A 408 -26.76 -4.59 17.34
CA ILE A 408 -28.14 -5.06 17.49
C ILE A 408 -28.57 -5.85 16.26
N SER A 409 -28.24 -5.39 15.07
CA SER A 409 -28.54 -6.10 13.82
C SER A 409 -27.88 -7.47 13.79
N HIS A 410 -26.61 -7.58 14.20
CA HIS A 410 -25.93 -8.89 14.34
C HIS A 410 -26.61 -9.81 15.34
N TYR A 411 -26.99 -9.26 16.49
CA TYR A 411 -27.67 -10.07 17.51
C TYR A 411 -29.01 -10.62 17.01
N TYR A 412 -29.86 -9.81 16.42
CA TYR A 412 -31.15 -10.27 15.90
C TYR A 412 -30.99 -11.34 14.81
N ALA A 413 -30.04 -11.16 13.91
CA ALA A 413 -29.76 -12.16 12.86
C ALA A 413 -29.22 -13.46 13.46
N ALA A 414 -28.26 -13.39 14.38
CA ALA A 414 -27.71 -14.57 15.04
C ALA A 414 -28.77 -15.33 15.83
N ALA A 415 -29.61 -14.63 16.62
CA ALA A 415 -30.68 -15.25 17.41
C ALA A 415 -31.79 -15.84 16.54
N PHE A 416 -32.01 -15.35 15.32
CA PHE A 416 -32.94 -15.94 14.37
C PHE A 416 -32.48 -17.34 13.92
N PHE A 417 -31.19 -17.53 13.68
CA PHE A 417 -30.64 -18.83 13.25
C PHE A 417 -30.27 -19.74 14.43
N GLU A 418 -29.81 -19.15 15.54
CA GLU A 418 -29.37 -19.83 16.75
C GLU A 418 -29.97 -19.12 17.98
N PRO A 419 -31.20 -19.45 18.40
CA PRO A 419 -31.88 -18.76 19.51
C PRO A 419 -31.12 -18.77 20.84
N ASP A 420 -30.28 -19.78 21.05
CA ASP A 420 -29.46 -19.93 22.25
C ASP A 420 -28.06 -19.34 22.14
N VAL A 421 -27.83 -18.48 21.15
CA VAL A 421 -26.53 -17.81 20.98
C VAL A 421 -26.15 -16.99 22.23
N ASP A 422 -24.96 -17.19 22.74
CA ASP A 422 -24.42 -16.48 23.91
C ASP A 422 -23.13 -15.69 23.63
N CYS A 423 -22.52 -15.91 22.45
CA CYS A 423 -21.37 -15.13 22.00
C CYS A 423 -21.33 -15.03 20.46
N ILE A 424 -21.11 -13.82 19.97
CA ILE A 424 -20.94 -13.52 18.54
C ILE A 424 -19.56 -12.95 18.33
N LEU A 425 -18.77 -13.55 17.44
CA LEU A 425 -17.52 -13.04 16.94
C LEU A 425 -17.74 -12.48 15.55
N ASP A 426 -17.73 -11.17 15.43
CA ASP A 426 -17.83 -10.45 14.16
C ASP A 426 -16.46 -9.95 13.75
N ILE A 427 -16.01 -10.34 12.56
CA ILE A 427 -14.73 -9.92 11.97
C ILE A 427 -15.04 -9.25 10.66
N GLY A 428 -14.98 -7.93 10.66
CA GLY A 428 -15.23 -7.08 9.51
C GLY A 428 -13.96 -6.75 8.71
N GLY A 429 -14.10 -5.82 7.78
CA GLY A 429 -12.99 -5.35 6.94
C GLY A 429 -11.92 -4.58 7.70
N GLN A 430 -12.29 -3.86 8.75
CA GLN A 430 -11.38 -3.01 9.53
C GLN A 430 -11.57 -3.11 11.05
N ASP A 431 -12.62 -3.71 11.50
CA ASP A 431 -12.92 -3.86 12.91
C ASP A 431 -13.31 -5.31 13.28
N MET A 432 -13.19 -5.61 14.54
CA MET A 432 -13.66 -6.86 15.12
C MET A 432 -14.49 -6.57 16.35
N LYS A 433 -15.52 -7.37 16.57
CA LYS A 433 -16.39 -7.28 17.74
C LYS A 433 -16.55 -8.65 18.39
N CYS A 434 -16.47 -8.68 19.69
CA CYS A 434 -16.93 -9.82 20.49
C CYS A 434 -18.17 -9.36 21.26
N ILE A 435 -19.32 -9.90 20.90
CA ILE A 435 -20.62 -9.54 21.47
C ILE A 435 -21.04 -10.69 22.39
N LYS A 436 -21.16 -10.42 23.66
CA LYS A 436 -21.66 -11.40 24.65
C LYS A 436 -23.13 -11.16 24.90
N ILE A 437 -23.88 -12.25 24.86
CA ILE A 437 -25.32 -12.27 25.09
C ILE A 437 -25.59 -12.97 26.42
N LYS A 438 -26.48 -12.41 27.22
CA LYS A 438 -26.94 -13.00 28.46
C LYS A 438 -28.43 -12.74 28.62
N ASP A 439 -29.17 -13.79 29.00
CA ASP A 439 -30.61 -13.72 29.20
C ASP A 439 -31.37 -13.07 28.02
N GLY A 440 -30.96 -13.38 26.77
CA GLY A 440 -31.58 -12.90 25.56
C GLY A 440 -31.33 -11.40 25.26
N THR A 441 -30.31 -10.81 25.87
CA THR A 441 -29.90 -9.41 25.65
C THR A 441 -28.40 -9.29 25.46
N VAL A 442 -27.95 -8.24 24.75
CA VAL A 442 -26.54 -7.90 24.62
C VAL A 442 -26.03 -7.45 26.00
N ASP A 443 -25.12 -8.22 26.59
CA ASP A 443 -24.53 -7.95 27.90
C ASP A 443 -23.29 -7.04 27.79
N SER A 444 -22.40 -7.36 26.85
CA SER A 444 -21.20 -6.56 26.62
C SER A 444 -20.70 -6.69 25.19
N VAL A 445 -20.02 -5.64 24.73
CA VAL A 445 -19.35 -5.59 23.42
C VAL A 445 -17.91 -5.17 23.63
N GLN A 446 -16.98 -5.96 23.10
CA GLN A 446 -15.57 -5.58 23.01
C GLN A 446 -15.21 -5.33 21.56
N LEU A 447 -14.63 -4.19 21.31
CA LEU A 447 -14.13 -3.78 20.00
C LEU A 447 -12.60 -3.83 19.99
N ASN A 448 -12.00 -4.06 18.82
CA ASN A 448 -10.58 -3.78 18.66
C ASN A 448 -10.39 -2.25 18.62
N GLU A 449 -9.48 -1.76 19.40
CA GLU A 449 -9.05 -0.36 19.43
C GLU A 449 -7.71 -0.18 18.70
#